data_fca0d48aad9b8b1376f868e2991edb27
#
_entry.id   fca0d48aad9b8b1376f868e2991edb27
#
_cell.length_a   1.000
_cell.length_b   1.000
_cell.length_c   1.000
_cell.angle_alpha   90.00
_cell.angle_beta   90.00
_cell.angle_gamma   90.00
#
_symmetry.space_group_name_H-M   'P 1'
#
loop_
_entity.id
_entity.type
_entity.pdbx_description
1 polymer ?
#
loop_
_entity_poly.entity_id
_entity_poly.type
_entity_poly.pdbx_seq_one_letter_code
_entity_poly.pdbx_strand_id
1 'polypeptide(L)'
;MTSLSKHPLPLHPAVMMQANHDMERDDDAAPVDMLASLFEAHGWPCEFVGEDEISGEIKGSWASYTLRGVWRREDHVLQLLCLPDIRIPDDKRAAVVELLALVNEQLWVGHFDLWSSGSVLLYRHGLLLGDDGLLSLSQAQVAVEAAVEECDRFYPAFQFVLWGDKSPAEALASSLVDAAGEA
;
A
#
# COMPACT_ATOMS: atom_id res chain seq x y z
N MET A 1 28.13 34.91 -49.18
CA MET A 1 27.85 33.74 -48.31
C MET A 1 26.99 34.25 -47.14
N THR A 2 25.67 34.09 -47.27
CA THR A 2 24.71 34.69 -46.34
C THR A 2 24.14 33.57 -45.49
N SER A 3 24.46 33.61 -44.19
CA SER A 3 23.98 32.65 -43.20
C SER A 3 22.51 32.93 -42.86
N LEU A 4 21.62 31.98 -43.16
CA LEU A 4 20.22 32.02 -42.73
C LEU A 4 20.14 31.51 -41.28
N SER A 5 19.89 32.44 -40.37
CA SER A 5 19.49 32.13 -38.98
C SER A 5 18.06 31.59 -38.99
N LYS A 6 17.89 30.30 -38.68
CA LYS A 6 16.57 29.70 -38.44
C LYS A 6 16.11 30.09 -37.05
N HIS A 7 15.18 31.03 -36.95
CA HIS A 7 14.40 31.26 -35.74
C HIS A 7 13.32 30.17 -35.67
N PRO A 8 13.12 29.50 -34.52
CA PRO A 8 11.98 28.61 -34.33
C PRO A 8 10.70 29.45 -34.30
N LEU A 9 9.68 28.98 -35.02
CA LEU A 9 8.35 29.59 -35.05
C LEU A 9 7.73 29.50 -33.65
N PRO A 10 7.02 30.55 -33.18
CA PRO A 10 6.30 30.50 -31.91
C PRO A 10 5.19 29.46 -31.97
N LEU A 11 5.12 28.62 -30.95
CA LEU A 11 4.05 27.65 -30.78
C LEU A 11 2.68 28.35 -30.69
N HIS A 12 1.67 27.74 -31.28
CA HIS A 12 0.32 28.28 -31.34
C HIS A 12 -0.28 28.37 -29.92
N PRO A 13 -0.98 29.48 -29.53
CA PRO A 13 -1.52 29.69 -28.21
C PRO A 13 -2.38 28.52 -27.68
N ALA A 14 -3.06 27.81 -28.56
CA ALA A 14 -3.85 26.63 -28.21
C ALA A 14 -3.02 25.46 -27.68
N VAL A 15 -1.77 25.29 -28.17
CA VAL A 15 -0.84 24.25 -27.71
C VAL A 15 -0.29 24.60 -26.32
N MET A 16 -0.06 25.89 -26.05
CA MET A 16 0.36 26.37 -24.72
C MET A 16 -0.76 26.26 -23.69
N MET A 17 -2.03 26.52 -24.09
CA MET A 17 -3.17 26.33 -23.19
C MET A 17 -3.42 24.87 -22.85
N GLN A 18 -3.20 23.95 -23.81
CA GLN A 18 -3.36 22.51 -23.58
C GLN A 18 -2.25 21.95 -22.68
N ALA A 19 -1.01 22.36 -22.87
CA ALA A 19 0.11 21.98 -22.03
C ALA A 19 -0.04 22.51 -20.58
N ASN A 20 -0.57 23.73 -20.39
CA ASN A 20 -0.87 24.26 -19.06
C ASN A 20 -2.06 23.56 -18.41
N HIS A 21 -3.06 23.15 -19.19
CA HIS A 21 -4.24 22.45 -18.66
C HIS A 21 -3.93 21.00 -18.24
N ASP A 22 -2.99 20.35 -18.94
CA ASP A 22 -2.49 19.03 -18.57
C ASP A 22 -1.53 19.08 -17.34
N MET A 23 -0.81 20.21 -17.15
CA MET A 23 0.00 20.42 -15.92
C MET A 23 -0.85 20.80 -14.70
N GLU A 24 -1.97 21.51 -14.89
CA GLU A 24 -2.88 21.87 -13.78
C GLU A 24 -3.73 20.68 -13.28
N ARG A 25 -3.81 19.56 -14.04
CA ARG A 25 -4.52 18.35 -13.60
C ARG A 25 -3.70 17.42 -12.71
N ASP A 26 -2.37 17.50 -12.77
CA ASP A 26 -1.50 16.69 -11.92
C ASP A 26 -1.36 17.25 -10.49
N ASP A 27 -1.62 18.56 -10.31
CA ASP A 27 -1.52 19.22 -9.00
C ASP A 27 -2.78 19.02 -8.11
N ASP A 28 -3.89 18.51 -8.68
CA ASP A 28 -5.18 18.32 -7.97
C ASP A 28 -5.58 16.84 -7.84
N ALA A 29 -4.74 15.90 -8.26
CA ALA A 29 -5.07 14.46 -8.18
C ALA A 29 -5.16 14.02 -6.72
N ALA A 30 -6.31 13.44 -6.34
CA ALA A 30 -6.46 12.88 -4.99
C ALA A 30 -5.46 11.73 -4.77
N PRO A 31 -5.01 11.46 -3.53
CA PRO A 31 -4.08 10.36 -3.24
C PRO A 31 -4.54 8.99 -3.75
N VAL A 32 -5.85 8.77 -3.84
CA VAL A 32 -6.41 7.53 -4.41
C VAL A 32 -6.25 7.44 -5.93
N ASP A 33 -6.23 8.58 -6.65
CA ASP A 33 -5.95 8.60 -8.09
C ASP A 33 -4.49 8.27 -8.38
N MET A 34 -3.58 8.70 -7.49
CA MET A 34 -2.17 8.33 -7.58
C MET A 34 -1.96 6.82 -7.34
N LEU A 35 -2.70 6.23 -6.39
CA LEU A 35 -2.71 4.77 -6.20
C LEU A 35 -3.28 4.04 -7.43
N ALA A 36 -4.36 4.55 -8.04
CA ALA A 36 -4.91 3.99 -9.27
C ALA A 36 -3.87 3.97 -10.39
N SER A 37 -3.19 5.11 -10.60
CA SER A 37 -2.12 5.23 -11.58
C SER A 37 -0.97 4.24 -11.33
N LEU A 38 -0.59 4.05 -10.07
CA LEU A 38 0.42 3.05 -9.68
C LEU A 38 -0.04 1.63 -10.00
N PHE A 39 -1.29 1.26 -9.66
CA PHE A 39 -1.83 -0.07 -9.90
C PHE A 39 -1.93 -0.37 -11.40
N GLU A 40 -2.41 0.60 -12.20
CA GLU A 40 -2.46 0.49 -13.64
C GLU A 40 -1.07 0.30 -14.27
N ALA A 41 -0.08 1.07 -13.82
CA ALA A 41 1.30 0.97 -14.30
C ALA A 41 1.92 -0.41 -14.05
N HIS A 42 1.52 -1.11 -12.98
CA HIS A 42 1.96 -2.45 -12.65
C HIS A 42 1.06 -3.56 -13.23
N GLY A 43 -0.06 -3.19 -13.86
CA GLY A 43 -1.05 -4.14 -14.38
C GLY A 43 -1.81 -4.88 -13.28
N TRP A 44 -1.90 -4.31 -12.08
CA TRP A 44 -2.68 -4.87 -10.97
C TRP A 44 -4.15 -4.50 -11.13
N PRO A 45 -5.06 -5.49 -11.06
CA PRO A 45 -6.50 -5.20 -11.11
C PRO A 45 -6.89 -4.27 -9.98
N CYS A 46 -7.62 -3.21 -10.28
CA CYS A 46 -8.10 -2.28 -9.26
C CYS A 46 -9.46 -1.69 -9.63
N GLU A 47 -10.20 -1.23 -8.62
CA GLU A 47 -11.48 -0.56 -8.76
C GLU A 47 -11.66 0.52 -7.68
N PHE A 48 -12.32 1.61 -8.03
CA PHE A 48 -12.78 2.60 -7.06
C PHE A 48 -14.02 2.06 -6.35
N VAL A 49 -13.95 1.92 -5.03
CA VAL A 49 -15.07 1.50 -4.18
C VAL A 49 -15.95 2.70 -3.82
N GLY A 50 -15.38 3.89 -3.86
CA GLY A 50 -16.03 5.16 -3.62
C GLY A 50 -15.18 6.31 -4.14
N GLU A 51 -15.58 7.55 -3.87
CA GLU A 51 -14.86 8.75 -4.32
C GLU A 51 -13.45 8.84 -3.69
N ASP A 52 -13.33 8.41 -2.43
CA ASP A 52 -12.11 8.49 -1.63
C ASP A 52 -11.54 7.11 -1.28
N GLU A 53 -11.93 6.08 -2.01
CA GLU A 53 -11.50 4.72 -1.74
C GLU A 53 -11.22 3.92 -3.02
N ILE A 54 -10.05 3.28 -3.06
CA ILE A 54 -9.63 2.35 -4.10
C ILE A 54 -9.28 0.99 -3.50
N SER A 55 -9.59 -0.09 -4.22
CA SER A 55 -9.21 -1.45 -3.90
C SER A 55 -8.45 -2.07 -5.07
N GLY A 56 -7.34 -2.74 -4.79
CA GLY A 56 -6.54 -3.47 -5.77
C GLY A 56 -6.15 -4.84 -5.28
N GLU A 57 -5.82 -5.75 -6.21
CA GLU A 57 -5.31 -7.07 -5.90
C GLU A 57 -3.83 -7.17 -6.29
N ILE A 58 -2.99 -7.53 -5.32
CA ILE A 58 -1.55 -7.64 -5.49
C ILE A 58 -1.11 -9.05 -5.10
N LYS A 59 -0.33 -9.68 -5.97
CA LYS A 59 0.24 -10.98 -5.70
C LYS A 59 1.52 -10.83 -4.86
N GLY A 60 1.48 -11.33 -3.62
CA GLY A 60 2.66 -11.50 -2.78
C GLY A 60 3.32 -12.87 -2.97
N SER A 61 4.30 -13.17 -2.12
CA SER A 61 5.05 -14.43 -2.16
C SER A 61 4.22 -15.63 -1.70
N TRP A 62 3.32 -15.42 -0.75
CA TRP A 62 2.54 -16.48 -0.11
C TRP A 62 1.07 -16.51 -0.54
N ALA A 63 0.51 -15.35 -0.85
CA ALA A 63 -0.90 -15.20 -1.18
C ALA A 63 -1.13 -13.99 -2.09
N SER A 64 -2.34 -13.87 -2.63
CA SER A 64 -2.83 -12.60 -3.16
C SER A 64 -3.36 -11.75 -1.99
N TYR A 65 -3.01 -10.48 -2.00
CA TYR A 65 -3.43 -9.51 -0.99
C TYR A 65 -4.42 -8.53 -1.60
N THR A 66 -5.48 -8.22 -0.86
CA THR A 66 -6.32 -7.07 -1.20
C THR A 66 -5.71 -5.83 -0.57
N LEU A 67 -5.26 -4.87 -1.39
CA LEU A 67 -4.80 -3.58 -0.93
C LEU A 67 -5.92 -2.55 -1.08
N ARG A 68 -6.23 -1.84 -0.01
CA ARG A 68 -7.21 -0.74 -0.02
C ARG A 68 -6.53 0.56 0.37
N GLY A 69 -6.77 1.60 -0.43
CA GLY A 69 -6.41 2.97 -0.12
C GLY A 69 -7.65 3.76 0.26
N VAL A 70 -7.65 4.37 1.44
CA VAL A 70 -8.76 5.21 1.92
C VAL A 70 -8.23 6.60 2.23
N TRP A 71 -8.69 7.60 1.50
CA TRP A 71 -8.35 8.99 1.70
C TRP A 71 -9.33 9.65 2.67
N ARG A 72 -8.81 10.20 3.76
CA ARG A 72 -9.56 10.99 4.74
C ARG A 72 -9.23 12.46 4.55
N ARG A 73 -10.01 13.13 3.73
CA ARG A 73 -9.78 14.53 3.33
C ARG A 73 -9.65 15.48 4.51
N GLU A 74 -10.53 15.36 5.50
CA GLU A 74 -10.56 16.25 6.67
C GLU A 74 -9.32 16.11 7.57
N ASP A 75 -8.72 14.92 7.60
CA ASP A 75 -7.56 14.60 8.44
C ASP A 75 -6.24 14.66 7.66
N HIS A 76 -6.29 14.83 6.34
CA HIS A 76 -5.15 14.71 5.41
C HIS A 76 -4.37 13.40 5.60
N VAL A 77 -5.10 12.30 5.77
CA VAL A 77 -4.55 10.96 5.96
C VAL A 77 -4.94 10.04 4.83
N LEU A 78 -3.95 9.51 4.11
CA LEU A 78 -4.14 8.34 3.27
C LEU A 78 -3.88 7.09 4.12
N GLN A 79 -4.89 6.24 4.28
CA GLN A 79 -4.74 4.97 4.96
C GLN A 79 -4.62 3.83 3.96
N LEU A 80 -3.51 3.09 4.04
CA LEU A 80 -3.32 1.84 3.31
C LEU A 80 -3.66 0.66 4.22
N LEU A 81 -4.45 -0.28 3.70
CA LEU A 81 -4.82 -1.53 4.35
C LEU A 81 -4.42 -2.67 3.42
N CYS A 82 -3.58 -3.58 3.90
CA CYS A 82 -3.22 -4.78 3.16
C CYS A 82 -3.80 -6.00 3.88
N LEU A 83 -4.68 -6.71 3.18
CA LEU A 83 -5.47 -7.81 3.74
C LEU A 83 -5.02 -9.14 3.11
N PRO A 84 -4.39 -10.03 3.91
CA PRO A 84 -3.92 -11.33 3.42
C PRO A 84 -5.02 -12.42 3.35
N ASP A 85 -6.29 -12.04 3.43
CA ASP A 85 -7.44 -12.95 3.46
C ASP A 85 -7.37 -14.03 4.55
N ILE A 86 -6.82 -13.67 5.71
CA ILE A 86 -6.75 -14.55 6.88
C ILE A 86 -7.87 -14.18 7.84
N ARG A 87 -8.73 -15.13 8.11
CA ARG A 87 -9.76 -15.05 9.17
C ARG A 87 -9.29 -15.81 10.39
N ILE A 88 -9.40 -15.17 11.55
CA ILE A 88 -8.93 -15.73 12.82
C ILE A 88 -10.09 -16.43 13.52
N PRO A 89 -10.00 -17.75 13.75
CA PRO A 89 -10.97 -18.47 14.56
C PRO A 89 -10.97 -17.98 16.02
N ASP A 90 -12.09 -18.05 16.69
CA ASP A 90 -12.25 -17.54 18.06
C ASP A 90 -11.29 -18.21 19.05
N ASP A 91 -11.06 -19.51 18.90
CA ASP A 91 -10.14 -20.30 19.74
C ASP A 91 -8.66 -19.94 19.52
N LYS A 92 -8.30 -19.39 18.39
CA LYS A 92 -6.93 -18.91 18.07
C LYS A 92 -6.71 -17.43 18.35
N ARG A 93 -7.78 -16.68 18.65
CA ARG A 93 -7.73 -15.22 18.81
C ARG A 93 -6.70 -14.76 19.84
N ALA A 94 -6.64 -15.42 21.00
CA ALA A 94 -5.70 -15.02 22.06
C ALA A 94 -4.24 -15.18 21.63
N ALA A 95 -3.91 -16.29 20.98
CA ALA A 95 -2.56 -16.53 20.46
C ALA A 95 -2.20 -15.56 19.33
N VAL A 96 -3.15 -15.22 18.45
CA VAL A 96 -2.91 -14.22 17.39
C VAL A 96 -2.71 -12.82 17.97
N VAL A 97 -3.45 -12.42 19.00
CA VAL A 97 -3.25 -11.12 19.67
C VAL A 97 -1.86 -11.04 20.32
N GLU A 98 -1.39 -12.11 20.92
CA GLU A 98 -0.03 -12.18 21.45
C GLU A 98 1.02 -12.09 20.33
N LEU A 99 0.80 -12.82 19.22
CA LEU A 99 1.68 -12.73 18.03
C LEU A 99 1.70 -11.32 17.46
N LEU A 100 0.56 -10.63 17.36
CA LEU A 100 0.48 -9.25 16.90
C LEU A 100 1.37 -8.32 17.72
N ALA A 101 1.39 -8.46 19.04
CA ALA A 101 2.25 -7.65 19.91
C ALA A 101 3.72 -7.87 19.55
N LEU A 102 4.16 -9.13 19.39
CA LEU A 102 5.53 -9.50 19.06
C LEU A 102 5.94 -9.04 17.63
N VAL A 103 5.04 -9.19 16.66
CA VAL A 103 5.27 -8.77 15.27
C VAL A 103 5.38 -7.25 15.19
N ASN A 104 4.48 -6.52 15.83
CA ASN A 104 4.46 -5.06 15.79
C ASN A 104 5.70 -4.43 16.45
N GLU A 105 6.40 -5.11 17.36
CA GLU A 105 7.70 -4.68 17.90
C GLU A 105 8.81 -4.70 16.83
N GLN A 106 8.65 -5.45 15.74
CA GLN A 106 9.63 -5.57 14.66
C GLN A 106 9.41 -4.55 13.54
N LEU A 107 8.28 -3.85 13.53
CA LEU A 107 7.88 -2.93 12.46
C LEU A 107 8.38 -1.51 12.73
N TRP A 108 8.89 -0.85 11.68
CA TRP A 108 9.27 0.56 11.72
C TRP A 108 8.14 1.47 11.26
N VAL A 109 7.30 0.99 10.36
CA VAL A 109 6.15 1.73 9.80
C VAL A 109 4.94 0.81 9.75
N GLY A 110 3.77 1.39 9.94
CA GLY A 110 2.53 0.63 9.97
C GLY A 110 2.46 -0.35 11.14
N HIS A 111 1.45 -1.19 11.12
CA HIS A 111 1.26 -2.25 12.12
C HIS A 111 0.24 -3.27 11.62
N PHE A 112 0.32 -4.49 12.15
CA PHE A 112 -0.75 -5.46 11.99
C PHE A 112 -1.85 -5.21 13.01
N ASP A 113 -3.10 -5.41 12.57
CA ASP A 113 -4.29 -5.21 13.38
C ASP A 113 -5.27 -6.37 13.17
N LEU A 114 -6.15 -6.56 14.10
CA LEU A 114 -7.21 -7.56 14.05
C LEU A 114 -8.57 -6.88 14.20
N TRP A 115 -9.27 -6.71 13.11
CA TRP A 115 -10.60 -6.14 13.16
C TRP A 115 -11.59 -7.10 13.85
N SER A 116 -12.25 -6.59 14.88
CA SER A 116 -13.23 -7.35 15.66
C SER A 116 -14.45 -7.75 14.84
N SER A 117 -14.87 -6.90 13.89
CA SER A 117 -15.92 -7.24 12.93
C SER A 117 -15.36 -8.20 11.88
N GLY A 118 -15.69 -9.49 12.01
CA GLY A 118 -15.28 -10.53 11.06
C GLY A 118 -13.93 -11.18 11.35
N SER A 119 -13.26 -10.82 12.45
CA SER A 119 -11.96 -11.41 12.84
C SER A 119 -10.92 -11.43 11.70
N VAL A 120 -10.81 -10.31 10.99
CA VAL A 120 -9.93 -10.16 9.81
C VAL A 120 -8.59 -9.62 10.25
N LEU A 121 -7.53 -10.34 9.89
CA LEU A 121 -6.15 -9.88 10.02
C LEU A 121 -5.84 -8.90 8.87
N LEU A 122 -5.16 -7.80 9.19
CA LEU A 122 -4.69 -6.83 8.19
C LEU A 122 -3.42 -6.15 8.66
N TYR A 123 -2.63 -5.68 7.69
CA TYR A 123 -1.59 -4.68 7.91
C TYR A 123 -2.18 -3.30 7.60
N ARG A 124 -1.82 -2.32 8.41
CA ARG A 124 -2.35 -0.96 8.34
C ARG A 124 -1.23 0.07 8.41
N HIS A 125 -1.22 1.01 7.46
CA HIS A 125 -0.27 2.11 7.42
C HIS A 125 -0.99 3.42 7.09
N GLY A 126 -0.82 4.43 7.91
CA GLY A 126 -1.34 5.78 7.68
C GLY A 126 -0.24 6.73 7.22
N LEU A 127 -0.45 7.41 6.11
CA LEU A 127 0.42 8.48 5.62
C LEU A 127 -0.25 9.82 5.91
N LEU A 128 0.43 10.66 6.69
CA LEU A 128 0.06 12.06 6.85
C LEU A 128 0.59 12.83 5.64
N LEU A 129 -0.29 13.44 4.90
CA LEU A 129 0.07 14.30 3.77
C LEU A 129 0.07 15.77 4.21
N GLY A 130 0.73 16.63 3.43
CA GLY A 130 0.70 18.06 3.67
C GLY A 130 -0.69 18.67 3.47
N ASP A 131 -0.81 19.99 3.71
CA ASP A 131 -2.07 20.73 3.56
C ASP A 131 -2.59 20.70 2.12
N ASP A 132 -1.72 20.46 1.15
CA ASP A 132 -2.04 20.24 -0.27
C ASP A 132 -2.64 18.87 -0.56
N GLY A 133 -2.51 17.91 0.37
CA GLY A 133 -2.99 16.54 0.21
C GLY A 133 -2.27 15.74 -0.88
N LEU A 134 -1.10 16.21 -1.35
CA LEU A 134 -0.40 15.60 -2.47
C LEU A 134 0.37 14.33 -2.07
N LEU A 135 0.21 13.30 -2.86
CA LEU A 135 0.96 12.04 -2.77
C LEU A 135 1.78 11.88 -4.06
N SER A 136 3.10 11.83 -3.95
CA SER A 136 3.93 11.53 -5.11
C SER A 136 3.86 10.04 -5.48
N LEU A 137 4.10 9.73 -6.76
CA LEU A 137 4.16 8.34 -7.23
C LEU A 137 5.21 7.53 -6.47
N SER A 138 6.36 8.12 -6.17
CA SER A 138 7.42 7.46 -5.39
C SER A 138 6.99 7.15 -3.96
N GLN A 139 6.26 8.06 -3.29
CA GLN A 139 5.72 7.79 -1.95
C GLN A 139 4.65 6.70 -1.99
N ALA A 140 3.76 6.73 -3.00
CA ALA A 140 2.76 5.70 -3.21
C ALA A 140 3.41 4.32 -3.38
N GLN A 141 4.42 4.23 -4.26
CA GLN A 141 5.16 3.00 -4.53
C GLN A 141 5.81 2.45 -3.27
N VAL A 142 6.61 3.25 -2.56
CA VAL A 142 7.29 2.82 -1.33
C VAL A 142 6.31 2.36 -0.27
N ALA A 143 5.17 3.05 -0.11
CA ALA A 143 4.17 2.68 0.89
C ALA A 143 3.46 1.36 0.54
N VAL A 144 3.15 1.13 -0.75
CA VAL A 144 2.54 -0.12 -1.23
C VAL A 144 3.53 -1.28 -1.12
N GLU A 145 4.78 -1.10 -1.56
CA GLU A 145 5.84 -2.11 -1.45
C GLU A 145 6.05 -2.51 0.01
N ALA A 146 6.20 -1.54 0.92
CA ALA A 146 6.34 -1.83 2.35
C ALA A 146 5.16 -2.63 2.92
N ALA A 147 3.92 -2.32 2.52
CA ALA A 147 2.74 -3.05 2.98
C ALA A 147 2.76 -4.52 2.52
N VAL A 148 3.17 -4.77 1.27
CA VAL A 148 3.26 -6.13 0.71
C VAL A 148 4.43 -6.90 1.33
N GLU A 149 5.60 -6.27 1.44
CA GLU A 149 6.80 -6.87 2.03
C GLU A 149 6.58 -7.28 3.49
N GLU A 150 5.95 -6.44 4.31
CA GLU A 150 5.68 -6.79 5.71
C GLU A 150 4.60 -7.88 5.82
N CYS A 151 3.59 -7.89 4.93
CA CYS A 151 2.66 -9.01 4.86
C CYS A 151 3.38 -10.31 4.48
N ASP A 152 4.23 -10.31 3.46
CA ASP A 152 5.00 -11.49 3.05
C ASP A 152 5.94 -11.97 4.16
N ARG A 153 6.62 -11.06 4.82
CA ARG A 153 7.57 -11.36 5.90
C ARG A 153 6.93 -12.09 7.08
N PHE A 154 5.72 -11.69 7.48
CA PHE A 154 5.07 -12.23 8.67
C PHE A 154 3.94 -13.22 8.37
N TYR A 155 3.55 -13.40 7.11
CA TYR A 155 2.53 -14.37 6.72
C TYR A 155 2.79 -15.78 7.29
N PRO A 156 4.02 -16.35 7.22
CA PRO A 156 4.31 -17.66 7.79
C PRO A 156 4.12 -17.72 9.30
N ALA A 157 4.42 -16.64 10.04
CA ALA A 157 4.22 -16.63 11.50
C ALA A 157 2.73 -16.81 11.87
N PHE A 158 1.85 -16.11 11.16
CA PHE A 158 0.41 -16.29 11.35
C PHE A 158 -0.06 -17.71 10.98
N GLN A 159 0.47 -18.28 9.90
CA GLN A 159 0.17 -19.67 9.53
C GLN A 159 0.62 -20.67 10.60
N PHE A 160 1.80 -20.50 11.19
CA PHE A 160 2.31 -21.38 12.24
C PHE A 160 1.44 -21.36 13.51
N VAL A 161 0.91 -20.20 13.89
CA VAL A 161 -0.01 -20.10 15.03
C VAL A 161 -1.38 -20.70 14.70
N LEU A 162 -1.90 -20.45 13.51
CA LEU A 162 -3.24 -20.85 13.11
C LEU A 162 -3.36 -22.35 12.85
N TRP A 163 -2.36 -22.93 12.16
CA TRP A 163 -2.42 -24.30 11.66
C TRP A 163 -1.24 -25.18 12.07
N GLY A 164 -0.16 -24.59 12.59
CA GLY A 164 1.04 -25.30 12.99
C GLY A 164 1.18 -25.57 14.48
N ASP A 165 0.19 -25.18 15.29
CA ASP A 165 0.16 -25.32 16.75
C ASP A 165 1.42 -24.81 17.47
N LYS A 166 2.18 -23.88 16.84
CA LYS A 166 3.30 -23.21 17.50
C LYS A 166 2.81 -22.10 18.43
N SER A 167 3.56 -21.89 19.50
CA SER A 167 3.36 -20.70 20.33
C SER A 167 3.70 -19.43 19.52
N PRO A 168 3.16 -18.26 19.87
CA PRO A 168 3.44 -17.01 19.17
C PRO A 168 4.95 -16.68 19.04
N ALA A 169 5.71 -16.90 20.11
CA ALA A 169 7.16 -16.67 20.11
C ALA A 169 7.92 -17.64 19.18
N GLU A 170 7.57 -18.93 19.18
CA GLU A 170 8.16 -19.92 18.29
C GLU A 170 7.80 -19.68 16.83
N ALA A 171 6.55 -19.26 16.57
CA ALA A 171 6.07 -18.91 15.24
C ALA A 171 6.85 -17.73 14.65
N LEU A 172 7.01 -16.65 15.43
CA LEU A 172 7.81 -15.49 15.01
C LEU A 172 9.26 -15.88 14.77
N ALA A 173 9.90 -16.60 15.70
CA ALA A 173 11.29 -17.02 15.55
C ALA A 173 11.50 -17.87 14.28
N SER A 174 10.55 -18.75 13.95
CA SER A 174 10.62 -19.60 12.74
C SER A 174 10.50 -18.78 11.45
N SER A 175 9.57 -17.81 11.41
CA SER A 175 9.40 -16.98 10.21
C SER A 175 10.60 -16.08 9.91
N LEU A 176 11.32 -15.60 10.94
CA LEU A 176 12.52 -14.80 10.75
C LEU A 176 13.73 -15.60 10.28
N VAL A 177 13.81 -16.89 10.60
CA VAL A 177 14.89 -17.79 10.11
C VAL A 177 14.67 -18.12 8.65
N ASP A 178 13.44 -18.38 8.21
CA ASP A 178 13.12 -18.69 6.83
C ASP A 178 13.41 -17.49 5.92
N ALA A 179 13.09 -16.27 6.35
CA ALA A 179 13.42 -15.05 5.63
C ALA A 179 14.94 -14.78 5.48
N ALA A 180 15.76 -15.26 6.41
CA ALA A 180 17.23 -15.11 6.35
C ALA A 180 17.91 -16.21 5.51
N GLY A 181 17.21 -17.28 5.18
CA GLY A 181 17.74 -18.42 4.42
C GLY A 181 17.66 -18.28 2.89
N GLU A 182 16.94 -17.27 2.38
CA GLU A 182 16.77 -17.00 0.94
C GLU A 182 17.69 -15.89 0.39
N ALA A 183 18.69 -15.44 1.16
CA ALA A 183 19.65 -14.39 0.76
C ALA A 183 20.95 -14.96 0.21
#